data_6ee6a0ad620a125a0651d13d923447cd
#
_entry.id   6ee6a0ad620a125a0651d13d923447cd
#
_cell.length_a   1.000
_cell.length_b   1.000
_cell.length_c   1.000
_cell.angle_alpha   90.00
_cell.angle_beta   90.00
_cell.angle_gamma   90.00
#
_symmetry.space_group_name_H-M   'P 1'
#
loop_
_entity.id
_entity.type
_entity.pdbx_description
1 polymer ?
#
loop_
_entity_poly.entity_id
_entity_poly.type
_entity_poly.pdbx_seq_one_letter_code
_entity_poly.pdbx_strand_id
1 'polypeptide(L)'
;MKVVVAIDSLKGSLSSLEAGDAIRAGILRADSSAEVLVRPLADGGEGTVEALTIGMGGTLQEVRVTGPLGTPVTAVYGILQDGKTAILEMAAAAGITLVEEKERNPLNTTTYGVGEMIRDAIAKGCRHFIVGIGGSATNDGGIGMLQALGYGLLDSEGRQVPFGAKGLQVLDRITDEKVIPELADCTFRVACDVTNTLCGDQGCSAVFGPQKGADPGMIMQMDKWLAYYAALAREKYEKANPRQEGTGAAGGLGFAFLTFTDAQLESGIKIVLEETRLEDYVKDADLVITGEGRLDGQTVMGKAPIGVAHIAKQYGKPVIAFAGAVTQDATACNAHGIDAFFPILRRISTLQEAMEPENARQNMTDTVEQALRLFLLK
;
A
#
# COMPACT_ATOMS: atom_id res chain seq x y z
N MET A 1 1.07 5.80 -33.13
CA MET A 1 0.28 4.98 -32.21
C MET A 1 0.43 5.54 -30.80
N LYS A 2 -0.67 5.61 -30.01
CA LYS A 2 -0.65 6.08 -28.61
C LYS A 2 -0.73 4.86 -27.67
N VAL A 3 0.29 4.67 -26.85
CA VAL A 3 0.38 3.56 -25.89
C VAL A 3 0.37 4.08 -24.46
N VAL A 4 -0.52 3.58 -23.64
CA VAL A 4 -0.54 3.83 -22.20
C VAL A 4 0.09 2.64 -21.48
N VAL A 5 1.10 2.92 -20.68
CA VAL A 5 1.83 1.92 -19.88
C VAL A 5 1.49 2.14 -18.42
N ALA A 6 0.87 1.16 -17.78
CA ALA A 6 0.54 1.16 -16.37
C ALA A 6 0.92 -0.21 -15.78
N ILE A 7 2.14 -0.31 -15.26
CA ILE A 7 2.73 -1.54 -14.74
C ILE A 7 3.10 -1.39 -13.27
N ASP A 8 2.81 -2.42 -12.48
CA ASP A 8 3.28 -2.49 -11.08
C ASP A 8 4.76 -2.87 -11.03
N SER A 9 5.37 -2.70 -9.89
CA SER A 9 6.76 -3.06 -9.64
C SER A 9 7.00 -4.56 -9.87
N LEU A 10 8.19 -4.90 -10.37
CA LEU A 10 8.70 -6.26 -10.32
C LEU A 10 9.45 -6.40 -8.99
N LYS A 11 8.69 -6.69 -7.91
CA LYS A 11 9.18 -6.65 -6.51
C LYS A 11 10.54 -7.32 -6.35
N GLY A 12 11.48 -6.57 -5.77
CA GLY A 12 12.87 -7.00 -5.59
C GLY A 12 13.76 -6.90 -6.84
N SER A 13 13.24 -6.32 -7.96
CA SER A 13 13.98 -6.15 -9.21
C SER A 13 13.83 -4.74 -9.80
N LEU A 14 12.67 -4.39 -10.36
CA LEU A 14 12.40 -3.08 -10.95
C LEU A 14 11.27 -2.36 -10.23
N SER A 15 11.43 -1.08 -9.96
CA SER A 15 10.31 -0.21 -9.59
C SER A 15 9.29 -0.10 -10.73
N SER A 16 8.07 0.37 -10.43
CA SER A 16 7.03 0.63 -11.43
C SER A 16 7.52 1.60 -12.53
N LEU A 17 8.26 2.64 -12.15
CA LEU A 17 8.82 3.61 -13.10
C LEU A 17 9.90 2.99 -13.98
N GLU A 18 10.84 2.24 -13.40
CA GLU A 18 11.89 1.56 -14.18
C GLU A 18 11.33 0.52 -15.15
N ALA A 19 10.32 -0.25 -14.72
CA ALA A 19 9.62 -1.20 -15.59
C ALA A 19 8.88 -0.46 -16.71
N GLY A 20 8.21 0.65 -16.41
CA GLY A 20 7.56 1.51 -17.37
C GLY A 20 8.51 2.10 -18.42
N ASP A 21 9.69 2.56 -17.99
CA ASP A 21 10.72 3.08 -18.89
C ASP A 21 11.34 1.98 -19.76
N ALA A 22 11.52 0.77 -19.24
CA ALA A 22 11.96 -0.38 -20.03
C ALA A 22 10.94 -0.76 -21.11
N ILE A 23 9.64 -0.71 -20.78
CA ILE A 23 8.55 -0.91 -21.76
C ILE A 23 8.56 0.19 -22.80
N ARG A 24 8.67 1.47 -22.39
CA ARG A 24 8.78 2.60 -23.34
C ARG A 24 9.94 2.41 -24.31
N ALA A 25 11.12 2.00 -23.82
CA ALA A 25 12.28 1.74 -24.68
C ALA A 25 11.99 0.64 -25.71
N GLY A 26 11.32 -0.46 -25.32
CA GLY A 26 10.93 -1.54 -26.23
C GLY A 26 9.94 -1.08 -27.30
N ILE A 27 8.95 -0.27 -26.91
CA ILE A 27 7.97 0.31 -27.85
C ILE A 27 8.66 1.18 -28.89
N LEU A 28 9.52 2.10 -28.45
CA LEU A 28 10.21 3.04 -29.35
C LEU A 28 11.22 2.37 -30.29
N ARG A 29 11.73 1.18 -29.94
CA ARG A 29 12.52 0.36 -30.86
C ARG A 29 11.67 -0.29 -31.97
N ALA A 30 10.42 -0.59 -31.69
CA ALA A 30 9.50 -1.17 -32.67
C ALA A 30 8.81 -0.09 -33.54
N ASP A 31 8.41 1.02 -32.92
CA ASP A 31 7.78 2.19 -33.55
C ASP A 31 8.31 3.47 -32.90
N SER A 32 9.31 4.09 -33.53
CA SER A 32 9.93 5.33 -33.06
C SER A 32 8.99 6.54 -33.08
N SER A 33 7.83 6.44 -33.74
CA SER A 33 6.81 7.49 -33.81
C SER A 33 5.72 7.33 -32.76
N ALA A 34 5.75 6.27 -31.93
CA ALA A 34 4.74 6.03 -30.91
C ALA A 34 4.77 7.10 -29.81
N GLU A 35 3.60 7.59 -29.44
CA GLU A 35 3.39 8.36 -28.23
C GLU A 35 3.24 7.40 -27.06
N VAL A 36 4.17 7.39 -26.11
CA VAL A 36 4.18 6.47 -24.96
C VAL A 36 4.01 7.24 -23.67
N LEU A 37 2.92 6.98 -22.99
CA LEU A 37 2.57 7.58 -21.69
C LEU A 37 2.74 6.53 -20.59
N VAL A 38 3.77 6.70 -19.76
CA VAL A 38 3.97 5.87 -18.56
C VAL A 38 3.20 6.49 -17.39
N ARG A 39 2.30 5.72 -16.80
CA ARG A 39 1.58 6.08 -15.58
C ARG A 39 2.01 5.15 -14.46
N PRO A 40 2.43 5.69 -13.32
CA PRO A 40 2.87 4.85 -12.20
C PRO A 40 1.69 4.00 -11.69
N LEU A 41 2.01 2.79 -11.29
CA LEU A 41 1.06 1.87 -10.70
C LEU A 41 1.66 1.29 -9.43
N ALA A 42 0.82 1.03 -8.46
CA ALA A 42 1.16 0.37 -7.21
C ALA A 42 -0.09 -0.28 -6.62
N ASP A 43 0.08 -1.26 -5.75
CA ASP A 43 -1.01 -1.98 -5.11
C ASP A 43 -1.38 -1.45 -3.71
N GLY A 44 -0.83 -0.30 -3.31
CA GLY A 44 -0.97 0.25 -1.95
C GLY A 44 0.04 -0.31 -0.95
N GLY A 45 0.93 -1.20 -1.40
CA GLY A 45 2.04 -1.75 -0.62
C GLY A 45 3.35 -0.99 -0.81
N GLU A 46 4.46 -1.69 -0.61
CA GLU A 46 5.82 -1.15 -0.73
C GLU A 46 6.08 -0.54 -2.11
N GLY A 47 6.63 0.68 -2.13
CA GLY A 47 6.95 1.44 -3.33
C GLY A 47 5.83 2.33 -3.86
N THR A 48 4.66 2.33 -3.22
CA THR A 48 3.52 3.19 -3.59
C THR A 48 3.86 4.67 -3.43
N VAL A 49 4.54 5.05 -2.35
CA VAL A 49 4.95 6.44 -2.09
C VAL A 49 5.82 6.96 -3.22
N GLU A 50 6.87 6.23 -3.58
CA GLU A 50 7.81 6.65 -4.62
C GLU A 50 7.13 6.70 -6.00
N ALA A 51 6.44 5.62 -6.38
CA ALA A 51 5.79 5.49 -7.67
C ALA A 51 4.77 6.61 -7.92
N LEU A 52 3.84 6.83 -6.98
CA LEU A 52 2.82 7.86 -7.12
C LEU A 52 3.41 9.27 -7.03
N THR A 53 4.30 9.52 -6.04
CA THR A 53 4.83 10.86 -5.83
C THR A 53 5.62 11.34 -7.05
N ILE A 54 6.60 10.54 -7.50
CA ILE A 54 7.45 10.90 -8.64
C ILE A 54 6.63 10.91 -9.94
N GLY A 55 5.81 9.88 -10.15
CA GLY A 55 5.00 9.74 -11.35
C GLY A 55 3.92 10.81 -11.52
N MET A 56 3.53 11.48 -10.44
CA MET A 56 2.57 12.60 -10.45
C MET A 56 3.23 13.97 -10.26
N GLY A 57 4.56 14.05 -10.38
CA GLY A 57 5.31 15.30 -10.32
C GLY A 57 5.38 15.93 -8.92
N GLY A 58 5.20 15.12 -7.88
CA GLY A 58 5.33 15.53 -6.48
C GLY A 58 6.77 15.50 -5.99
N THR A 59 6.94 15.66 -4.69
CA THR A 59 8.24 15.66 -4.01
C THR A 59 8.25 14.70 -2.82
N LEU A 60 9.33 13.93 -2.70
CA LEU A 60 9.57 13.09 -1.53
C LEU A 60 10.05 13.95 -0.35
N GLN A 61 9.57 13.61 0.83
CA GLN A 61 9.91 14.25 2.10
C GLN A 61 10.53 13.24 3.03
N GLU A 62 11.65 13.57 3.62
CA GLU A 62 12.25 12.80 4.71
C GLU A 62 11.88 13.43 6.05
N VAL A 63 11.50 12.59 7.00
CA VAL A 63 11.20 13.00 8.37
C VAL A 63 11.74 11.99 9.37
N ARG A 64 12.30 12.49 10.48
CA ARG A 64 12.74 11.64 11.58
C ARG A 64 11.59 11.40 12.54
N VAL A 65 11.21 10.14 12.70
CA VAL A 65 10.06 9.72 13.51
C VAL A 65 10.44 8.58 14.45
N THR A 66 9.55 8.26 15.35
CA THR A 66 9.65 7.10 16.25
C THR A 66 9.42 5.82 15.47
N GLY A 67 10.41 4.96 15.41
CA GLY A 67 10.30 3.63 14.79
C GLY A 67 9.47 2.65 15.63
N PRO A 68 9.27 1.42 15.11
CA PRO A 68 8.41 0.43 15.76
C PRO A 68 8.89 0.02 17.16
N LEU A 69 10.18 0.05 17.42
CA LEU A 69 10.78 -0.27 18.72
C LEU A 69 10.93 0.94 19.66
N GLY A 70 10.35 2.10 19.30
CA GLY A 70 10.49 3.33 20.06
C GLY A 70 11.81 4.09 19.83
N THR A 71 12.67 3.60 18.96
CA THR A 71 13.92 4.26 18.55
C THR A 71 13.68 5.10 17.29
N PRO A 72 14.43 6.22 17.09
CA PRO A 72 14.24 7.05 15.91
C PRO A 72 14.61 6.34 14.61
N VAL A 73 13.78 6.52 13.58
CA VAL A 73 14.03 6.09 12.20
C VAL A 73 13.80 7.26 11.25
N THR A 74 14.39 7.21 10.06
CA THR A 74 14.07 8.13 8.97
C THR A 74 12.98 7.50 8.13
N ALA A 75 11.82 8.15 8.05
CA ALA A 75 10.72 7.75 7.20
C ALA A 75 10.62 8.67 5.98
N VAL A 76 10.16 8.12 4.86
CA VAL A 76 9.93 8.88 3.62
C VAL A 76 8.44 8.85 3.30
N TYR A 77 7.90 10.00 2.90
CA TYR A 77 6.55 10.13 2.38
C TYR A 77 6.51 11.12 1.21
N GLY A 78 5.44 11.12 0.43
CA GLY A 78 5.30 12.00 -0.73
C GLY A 78 4.33 13.15 -0.48
N ILE A 79 4.61 14.31 -1.10
CA ILE A 79 3.63 15.39 -1.26
C ILE A 79 3.42 15.59 -2.77
N LEU A 80 2.18 15.51 -3.23
CA LEU A 80 1.84 15.69 -4.63
C LEU A 80 1.99 17.17 -5.06
N GLN A 81 1.96 17.39 -6.36
CA GLN A 81 2.17 18.73 -6.96
C GLN A 81 1.15 19.78 -6.48
N ASP A 82 -0.03 19.36 -6.02
CA ASP A 82 -1.05 20.25 -5.45
C ASP A 82 -0.67 20.87 -4.11
N GLY A 83 0.40 20.36 -3.47
CA GLY A 83 0.87 20.75 -2.14
C GLY A 83 -0.10 20.45 -0.99
N LYS A 84 -1.16 19.68 -1.26
CA LYS A 84 -2.25 19.39 -0.30
C LYS A 84 -2.44 17.91 -0.06
N THR A 85 -2.02 17.07 -0.99
CA THR A 85 -2.15 15.61 -0.91
C THR A 85 -0.84 14.98 -0.47
N ALA A 86 -0.85 14.22 0.62
CA ALA A 86 0.26 13.43 1.12
C ALA A 86 0.04 11.94 0.87
N ILE A 87 1.10 11.23 0.47
CA ILE A 87 1.10 9.78 0.27
C ILE A 87 2.06 9.16 1.29
N LEU A 88 1.55 8.28 2.14
CA LEU A 88 2.31 7.65 3.21
C LEU A 88 2.20 6.13 3.14
N GLU A 89 3.28 5.45 3.49
CA GLU A 89 3.26 4.03 3.84
C GLU A 89 3.55 3.89 5.34
N MET A 90 2.65 3.24 6.07
CA MET A 90 2.87 3.02 7.50
C MET A 90 4.15 2.21 7.76
N ALA A 91 4.56 1.37 6.81
CA ALA A 91 5.75 0.56 6.89
C ALA A 91 7.05 1.38 6.98
N ALA A 92 7.07 2.63 6.49
CA ALA A 92 8.22 3.52 6.62
C ALA A 92 8.53 3.91 8.08
N ALA A 93 7.51 3.90 8.97
CA ALA A 93 7.66 4.23 10.39
C ALA A 93 7.38 3.05 11.33
N ALA A 94 6.59 2.06 10.92
CA ALA A 94 6.14 0.97 11.78
C ALA A 94 6.15 -0.40 11.08
N GLY A 95 6.99 -0.54 10.05
CA GLY A 95 7.08 -1.74 9.22
C GLY A 95 7.85 -2.89 9.84
N ILE A 96 7.51 -4.11 9.43
CA ILE A 96 8.15 -5.34 9.91
C ILE A 96 9.61 -5.47 9.45
N THR A 97 9.97 -4.81 8.35
CA THR A 97 11.34 -4.75 7.84
C THR A 97 12.27 -3.90 8.71
N LEU A 98 11.72 -3.04 9.56
CA LEU A 98 12.46 -2.24 10.54
C LEU A 98 12.78 -3.00 11.84
N VAL A 99 12.31 -4.25 11.96
CA VAL A 99 12.45 -5.07 13.17
C VAL A 99 13.13 -6.39 12.81
N GLU A 100 14.31 -6.62 13.37
CA GLU A 100 14.98 -7.91 13.22
C GLU A 100 14.09 -9.03 13.74
N GLU A 101 14.12 -10.20 13.10
CA GLU A 101 13.23 -11.32 13.43
C GLU A 101 13.26 -11.69 14.91
N LYS A 102 14.46 -11.69 15.52
CA LYS A 102 14.66 -11.98 16.95
C LYS A 102 14.08 -10.93 17.91
N GLU A 103 13.81 -9.71 17.40
CA GLU A 103 13.27 -8.58 18.18
C GLU A 103 11.77 -8.39 17.97
N ARG A 104 11.16 -9.19 17.08
CA ARG A 104 9.73 -9.10 16.81
C ARG A 104 8.92 -9.47 18.05
N ASN A 105 8.21 -8.49 18.57
CA ASN A 105 7.30 -8.65 19.69
C ASN A 105 6.20 -7.59 19.64
N PRO A 106 4.97 -7.94 19.22
CA PRO A 106 3.88 -6.98 19.02
C PRO A 106 3.39 -6.34 20.33
N LEU A 107 3.77 -6.87 21.49
CA LEU A 107 3.48 -6.20 22.78
C LEU A 107 4.23 -4.88 22.92
N ASN A 108 5.37 -4.71 22.23
CA ASN A 108 6.26 -3.57 22.38
C ASN A 108 6.30 -2.64 21.16
N THR A 109 5.89 -3.13 19.97
CA THR A 109 5.97 -2.35 18.73
C THR A 109 4.82 -1.34 18.60
N THR A 110 5.14 -0.13 18.16
CA THR A 110 4.22 1.02 18.15
C THR A 110 3.99 1.62 16.77
N THR A 111 2.79 2.17 16.56
CA THR A 111 2.41 2.99 15.40
C THR A 111 2.66 4.49 15.61
N TYR A 112 3.36 4.90 16.67
CA TYR A 112 3.54 6.33 17.02
C TYR A 112 4.14 7.15 15.87
N GLY A 113 5.17 6.64 15.20
CA GLY A 113 5.81 7.29 14.07
C GLY A 113 4.88 7.53 12.86
N VAL A 114 3.85 6.70 12.68
CA VAL A 114 2.83 6.94 11.65
C VAL A 114 2.08 8.25 11.93
N GLY A 115 1.70 8.49 13.17
CA GLY A 115 1.07 9.75 13.58
C GLY A 115 2.02 10.94 13.47
N GLU A 116 3.32 10.76 13.72
CA GLU A 116 4.33 11.81 13.53
C GLU A 116 4.47 12.18 12.04
N MET A 117 4.47 11.20 11.11
CA MET A 117 4.46 11.46 9.66
C MET A 117 3.23 12.27 9.25
N ILE A 118 2.04 11.90 9.74
CA ILE A 118 0.79 12.62 9.47
C ILE A 118 0.89 14.07 9.99
N ARG A 119 1.41 14.28 11.20
CA ARG A 119 1.59 15.61 11.77
C ARG A 119 2.56 16.47 10.96
N ASP A 120 3.67 15.90 10.50
CA ASP A 120 4.64 16.61 9.66
C ASP A 120 4.02 17.05 8.34
N ALA A 121 3.25 16.16 7.69
CA ALA A 121 2.53 16.49 6.47
C ALA A 121 1.45 17.57 6.69
N ILE A 122 0.69 17.49 7.80
CA ILE A 122 -0.29 18.53 8.19
C ILE A 122 0.42 19.89 8.38
N ALA A 123 1.57 19.91 9.06
CA ALA A 123 2.35 21.15 9.28
C ALA A 123 2.86 21.75 7.96
N LYS A 124 3.09 20.94 6.94
CA LYS A 124 3.44 21.36 5.57
C LYS A 124 2.24 21.77 4.71
N GLY A 125 1.02 21.72 5.24
CA GLY A 125 -0.19 22.19 4.58
C GLY A 125 -1.04 21.08 3.96
N CYS A 126 -0.66 19.80 4.08
CA CYS A 126 -1.46 18.69 3.56
C CYS A 126 -2.76 18.51 4.36
N ARG A 127 -3.84 18.14 3.66
CA ARG A 127 -5.15 17.85 4.25
C ARG A 127 -5.80 16.59 3.63
N HIS A 128 -5.27 16.11 2.52
CA HIS A 128 -5.70 14.88 1.88
C HIS A 128 -4.61 13.83 2.01
N PHE A 129 -4.95 12.64 2.50
CA PHE A 129 -3.99 11.60 2.80
C PHE A 129 -4.33 10.31 2.07
N ILE A 130 -3.35 9.75 1.37
CA ILE A 130 -3.37 8.39 0.84
C ILE A 130 -2.43 7.59 1.72
N VAL A 131 -2.94 6.57 2.41
CA VAL A 131 -2.17 5.84 3.41
C VAL A 131 -2.16 4.36 3.10
N GLY A 132 -1.01 3.83 2.72
CA GLY A 132 -0.79 2.38 2.64
C GLY A 132 -0.55 1.81 4.04
N ILE A 133 -1.32 0.79 4.44
CA ILE A 133 -1.19 0.19 5.77
C ILE A 133 -0.66 -1.25 5.75
N GLY A 134 -0.09 -1.71 4.63
CA GLY A 134 0.59 -2.99 4.52
C GLY A 134 1.92 -3.06 5.27
N GLY A 135 2.43 -4.29 5.49
CA GLY A 135 3.78 -4.53 6.00
C GLY A 135 4.03 -4.19 7.48
N SER A 136 3.01 -4.10 8.32
CA SER A 136 3.12 -3.67 9.73
C SER A 136 3.86 -4.65 10.64
N ALA A 137 4.66 -4.11 11.58
CA ALA A 137 5.24 -4.85 12.71
C ALA A 137 4.34 -4.82 13.97
N THR A 138 3.27 -4.05 13.96
CA THR A 138 2.52 -3.62 15.15
C THR A 138 1.19 -4.36 15.32
N ASN A 139 0.72 -4.43 16.56
CA ASN A 139 -0.61 -4.95 16.92
C ASN A 139 -1.21 -4.11 18.08
N ASP A 140 -0.94 -2.80 18.03
CA ASP A 140 -1.29 -1.85 19.10
C ASP A 140 -2.65 -1.17 18.90
N GLY A 141 -3.48 -1.65 17.95
CA GLY A 141 -4.79 -1.03 17.68
C GLY A 141 -4.70 0.40 17.11
N GLY A 142 -3.51 0.84 16.70
CA GLY A 142 -3.27 2.21 16.24
C GLY A 142 -3.15 3.24 17.36
N ILE A 143 -3.08 2.81 18.65
CA ILE A 143 -3.02 3.77 19.77
C ILE A 143 -1.77 4.65 19.72
N GLY A 144 -0.64 4.14 19.23
CA GLY A 144 0.56 4.96 19.05
C GLY A 144 0.33 6.13 18.09
N MET A 145 -0.27 5.86 16.93
CA MET A 145 -0.64 6.91 15.96
C MET A 145 -1.56 7.95 16.61
N LEU A 146 -2.58 7.50 17.33
CA LEU A 146 -3.52 8.40 18.00
C LEU A 146 -2.84 9.26 19.07
N GLN A 147 -1.92 8.70 19.87
CA GLN A 147 -1.13 9.46 20.85
C GLN A 147 -0.32 10.57 20.16
N ALA A 148 0.33 10.27 19.03
CA ALA A 148 1.09 11.27 18.27
C ALA A 148 0.19 12.37 17.68
N LEU A 149 -1.07 12.05 17.36
CA LEU A 149 -2.06 13.04 16.89
C LEU A 149 -2.71 13.84 18.03
N GLY A 150 -2.38 13.52 19.30
CA GLY A 150 -2.83 14.26 20.47
C GLY A 150 -3.99 13.65 21.22
N TYR A 151 -4.45 12.45 20.83
CA TYR A 151 -5.44 11.73 21.65
C TYR A 151 -4.84 11.30 23.00
N GLY A 152 -5.62 11.41 24.05
CA GLY A 152 -5.29 10.86 25.34
C GLY A 152 -5.75 9.40 25.41
N LEU A 153 -4.81 8.47 25.41
CA LEU A 153 -5.01 7.05 25.69
C LEU A 153 -4.49 6.85 27.12
N LEU A 154 -5.38 6.96 28.11
CA LEU A 154 -4.98 7.18 29.50
C LEU A 154 -5.21 5.94 30.36
N ASP A 155 -4.28 5.70 31.30
CA ASP A 155 -4.45 4.72 32.38
C ASP A 155 -5.35 5.27 33.50
N SER A 156 -5.62 4.46 34.53
CA SER A 156 -6.44 4.84 35.70
C SER A 156 -5.87 6.02 36.50
N GLU A 157 -4.59 6.33 36.35
CA GLU A 157 -3.92 7.49 36.98
C GLU A 157 -3.91 8.74 36.07
N GLY A 158 -4.49 8.64 34.88
CA GLY A 158 -4.56 9.74 33.90
C GLY A 158 -3.27 9.99 33.10
N ARG A 159 -2.33 9.04 33.10
CA ARG A 159 -1.10 9.08 32.31
C ARG A 159 -1.31 8.39 30.97
N GLN A 160 -0.61 8.85 29.92
CA GLN A 160 -0.57 8.14 28.63
C GLN A 160 -0.09 6.69 28.83
N VAL A 161 -0.81 5.75 28.22
CA VAL A 161 -0.39 4.33 28.24
C VAL A 161 0.92 4.14 27.49
N PRO A 162 1.74 3.12 27.84
CA PRO A 162 2.99 2.84 27.13
C PRO A 162 2.74 2.41 25.68
N PHE A 163 3.78 2.47 24.87
CA PHE A 163 3.77 2.01 23.50
C PHE A 163 3.50 0.49 23.37
N GLY A 164 2.94 0.10 22.22
CA GLY A 164 2.68 -1.29 21.85
C GLY A 164 1.37 -1.81 22.41
N ALA A 165 1.06 -3.07 22.07
CA ALA A 165 -0.18 -3.72 22.54
C ALA A 165 -0.30 -3.79 24.07
N LYS A 166 0.82 -3.81 24.81
CA LYS A 166 0.82 -3.74 26.27
C LYS A 166 0.19 -2.45 26.81
N GLY A 167 0.16 -1.38 26.04
CA GLY A 167 -0.54 -0.15 26.40
C GLY A 167 -2.04 -0.36 26.52
N LEU A 168 -2.61 -1.21 25.68
CA LEU A 168 -4.03 -1.55 25.72
C LEU A 168 -4.43 -2.30 27.00
N GLN A 169 -3.48 -3.01 27.63
CA GLN A 169 -3.72 -3.72 28.89
C GLN A 169 -4.13 -2.79 30.03
N VAL A 170 -3.57 -1.60 30.05
CA VAL A 170 -3.76 -0.61 31.14
C VAL A 170 -4.61 0.58 30.71
N LEU A 171 -5.16 0.54 29.51
CA LEU A 171 -6.02 1.59 28.99
C LEU A 171 -7.33 1.66 29.80
N ASP A 172 -7.64 2.83 30.33
CA ASP A 172 -8.85 3.10 31.14
C ASP A 172 -9.77 4.11 30.47
N ARG A 173 -9.21 5.10 29.77
CA ARG A 173 -9.99 6.21 29.20
C ARG A 173 -9.39 6.75 27.91
N ILE A 174 -10.29 7.19 26.99
CA ILE A 174 -9.92 7.86 25.73
C ILE A 174 -10.41 9.31 25.78
N THR A 175 -9.51 10.27 25.49
CA THR A 175 -9.83 11.71 25.41
C THR A 175 -9.30 12.32 24.11
N ASP A 176 -9.91 13.44 23.67
CA ASP A 176 -9.56 14.16 22.42
C ASP A 176 -9.27 15.65 22.62
N GLU A 177 -9.16 16.09 23.87
CA GLU A 177 -8.96 17.49 24.23
C GLU A 177 -7.68 18.12 23.67
N LYS A 178 -6.67 17.29 23.37
CA LYS A 178 -5.34 17.73 22.88
C LYS A 178 -5.09 17.32 21.43
N VAL A 179 -6.11 16.81 20.74
CA VAL A 179 -6.01 16.47 19.32
C VAL A 179 -5.69 17.74 18.53
N ILE A 180 -4.76 17.61 17.58
CA ILE A 180 -4.40 18.74 16.71
C ILE A 180 -5.65 19.22 15.94
N PRO A 181 -6.01 20.51 15.99
CA PRO A 181 -7.26 21.02 15.41
C PRO A 181 -7.36 20.74 13.90
N GLU A 182 -6.24 20.82 13.20
CA GLU A 182 -6.17 20.61 11.75
C GLU A 182 -6.55 19.20 11.29
N LEU A 183 -6.57 18.23 12.21
CA LEU A 183 -7.00 16.87 11.89
C LEU A 183 -8.47 16.81 11.46
N ALA A 184 -9.29 17.72 11.96
CA ALA A 184 -10.71 17.82 11.59
C ALA A 184 -10.92 18.20 10.11
N ASP A 185 -9.94 18.86 9.49
CA ASP A 185 -9.98 19.26 8.08
C ASP A 185 -9.35 18.19 7.16
N CYS A 186 -8.85 17.09 7.73
CA CYS A 186 -8.13 16.06 6.98
C CYS A 186 -9.06 14.94 6.53
N THR A 187 -8.86 14.48 5.30
CA THR A 187 -9.49 13.28 4.74
C THR A 187 -8.44 12.20 4.50
N PHE A 188 -8.83 10.95 4.73
CA PHE A 188 -7.91 9.81 4.59
C PHE A 188 -8.50 8.75 3.69
N ARG A 189 -7.79 8.41 2.61
CA ARG A 189 -8.02 7.21 1.81
C ARG A 189 -6.99 6.18 2.22
N VAL A 190 -7.42 5.09 2.83
CA VAL A 190 -6.53 4.09 3.41
C VAL A 190 -6.56 2.83 2.55
N ALA A 191 -5.44 2.50 1.95
CA ALA A 191 -5.27 1.30 1.13
C ALA A 191 -5.28 0.05 2.02
N CYS A 192 -6.34 -0.75 1.89
CA CYS A 192 -6.58 -1.94 2.69
C CYS A 192 -7.20 -3.05 1.84
N ASP A 193 -6.43 -4.08 1.53
CA ASP A 193 -6.87 -5.23 0.73
C ASP A 193 -7.21 -6.47 1.58
N VAL A 194 -7.33 -6.30 2.92
CA VAL A 194 -7.74 -7.37 3.84
C VAL A 194 -9.09 -7.06 4.47
N THR A 195 -9.89 -8.10 4.69
CA THR A 195 -11.24 -7.99 5.27
C THR A 195 -11.29 -8.35 6.75
N ASN A 196 -10.14 -8.69 7.35
CA ASN A 196 -10.06 -9.12 8.74
C ASN A 196 -10.64 -8.07 9.69
N THR A 197 -11.43 -8.55 10.65
CA THR A 197 -11.99 -7.73 11.73
C THR A 197 -10.94 -7.45 12.83
N LEU A 198 -11.23 -6.54 13.74
CA LEU A 198 -10.30 -6.18 14.81
C LEU A 198 -9.98 -7.36 15.73
N CYS A 199 -11.01 -8.10 16.14
CA CYS A 199 -10.93 -9.16 17.15
C CYS A 199 -11.58 -10.46 16.68
N GLY A 200 -11.36 -11.54 17.43
CA GLY A 200 -11.91 -12.88 17.20
C GLY A 200 -10.99 -13.78 16.38
N ASP A 201 -11.50 -14.96 15.99
CA ASP A 201 -10.69 -15.97 15.28
C ASP A 201 -10.14 -15.50 13.93
N GLN A 202 -10.81 -14.54 13.29
CA GLN A 202 -10.37 -13.86 12.07
C GLN A 202 -9.81 -12.45 12.35
N GLY A 203 -9.58 -12.12 13.61
CA GLY A 203 -9.06 -10.84 14.05
C GLY A 203 -7.56 -10.68 13.79
N CYS A 204 -7.10 -9.44 13.91
CA CYS A 204 -5.71 -9.10 13.57
C CYS A 204 -4.68 -9.86 14.41
N SER A 205 -4.93 -10.08 15.71
CA SER A 205 -4.01 -10.81 16.58
C SER A 205 -3.90 -12.28 16.18
N ALA A 206 -5.03 -12.93 15.87
CA ALA A 206 -5.07 -14.33 15.50
C ALA A 206 -4.38 -14.59 14.16
N VAL A 207 -4.70 -13.75 13.14
CA VAL A 207 -4.24 -13.99 11.77
C VAL A 207 -2.83 -13.46 11.54
N PHE A 208 -2.52 -12.26 12.01
CA PHE A 208 -1.25 -11.59 11.69
C PHE A 208 -0.26 -11.54 12.86
N GLY A 209 -0.69 -11.90 14.08
CA GLY A 209 0.18 -11.92 15.27
C GLY A 209 1.40 -12.84 15.15
N PRO A 210 1.25 -14.09 14.65
CA PRO A 210 2.36 -15.04 14.56
C PRO A 210 3.56 -14.49 13.77
N GLN A 211 3.35 -13.90 12.59
CA GLN A 211 4.44 -13.32 11.79
C GLN A 211 5.14 -12.13 12.45
N LYS A 212 4.49 -11.50 13.43
CA LYS A 212 5.01 -10.37 14.22
C LYS A 212 5.68 -10.85 15.52
N GLY A 213 5.81 -12.15 15.72
CA GLY A 213 6.47 -12.76 16.87
C GLY A 213 5.54 -13.05 18.07
N ALA A 214 4.21 -13.02 17.89
CA ALA A 214 3.28 -13.36 18.95
C ALA A 214 3.18 -14.88 19.16
N ASP A 215 3.28 -15.31 20.41
CA ASP A 215 2.90 -16.65 20.83
C ASP A 215 1.37 -16.78 21.07
N PRO A 216 0.83 -17.99 21.23
CA PRO A 216 -0.61 -18.20 21.46
C PRO A 216 -1.16 -17.47 22.69
N GLY A 217 -0.34 -17.31 23.75
CA GLY A 217 -0.73 -16.57 24.96
C GLY A 217 -0.87 -15.09 24.70
N MET A 218 0.09 -14.50 23.98
CA MET A 218 0.06 -13.10 23.54
C MET A 218 -1.15 -12.84 22.64
N ILE A 219 -1.45 -13.74 21.70
CA ILE A 219 -2.59 -13.59 20.79
C ILE A 219 -3.89 -13.46 21.56
N MET A 220 -4.15 -14.38 22.51
CA MET A 220 -5.37 -14.34 23.33
C MET A 220 -5.46 -13.07 24.19
N GLN A 221 -4.34 -12.59 24.71
CA GLN A 221 -4.32 -11.37 25.54
C GLN A 221 -4.58 -10.13 24.68
N MET A 222 -3.87 -9.97 23.57
CA MET A 222 -4.04 -8.85 22.67
C MET A 222 -5.46 -8.77 22.11
N ASP A 223 -6.07 -9.90 21.77
CA ASP A 223 -7.44 -9.95 21.28
C ASP A 223 -8.43 -9.40 22.31
N LYS A 224 -8.28 -9.79 23.57
CA LYS A 224 -9.11 -9.27 24.67
C LYS A 224 -8.90 -7.77 24.89
N TRP A 225 -7.67 -7.30 24.86
CA TRP A 225 -7.36 -5.87 25.04
C TRP A 225 -7.90 -5.01 23.89
N LEU A 226 -7.79 -5.49 22.66
CA LEU A 226 -8.37 -4.82 21.49
C LEU A 226 -9.90 -4.77 21.56
N ALA A 227 -10.54 -5.86 22.04
CA ALA A 227 -11.99 -5.86 22.22
C ALA A 227 -12.43 -4.85 23.30
N TYR A 228 -11.70 -4.74 24.40
CA TYR A 228 -11.95 -3.73 25.44
C TYR A 228 -11.72 -2.30 24.90
N TYR A 229 -10.62 -2.06 24.20
CA TYR A 229 -10.35 -0.78 23.54
C TYR A 229 -11.47 -0.36 22.59
N ALA A 230 -11.98 -1.28 21.78
CA ALA A 230 -13.10 -1.00 20.91
C ALA A 230 -14.40 -0.68 21.67
N ALA A 231 -14.62 -1.33 22.82
CA ALA A 231 -15.76 -1.03 23.69
C ALA A 231 -15.66 0.39 24.28
N LEU A 232 -14.50 0.77 24.80
CA LEU A 232 -14.22 2.13 25.29
C LEU A 232 -14.39 3.17 24.18
N ALA A 233 -13.85 2.91 23.00
CA ALA A 233 -13.99 3.81 21.86
C ALA A 233 -15.47 4.02 21.48
N ARG A 234 -16.28 2.98 21.55
CA ARG A 234 -17.71 3.04 21.22
C ARG A 234 -18.53 3.90 22.17
N GLU A 235 -18.10 4.09 23.39
CA GLU A 235 -18.80 4.99 24.35
C GLU A 235 -18.79 6.45 23.86
N LYS A 236 -17.78 6.84 23.07
CA LYS A 236 -17.60 8.22 22.60
C LYS A 236 -17.77 8.40 21.10
N TYR A 237 -17.43 7.37 20.31
CA TYR A 237 -17.40 7.43 18.85
C TYR A 237 -18.37 6.40 18.26
N GLU A 238 -19.50 6.88 17.72
CA GLU A 238 -20.52 6.00 17.10
C GLU A 238 -19.96 5.17 15.92
N LYS A 239 -18.92 5.68 15.24
CA LYS A 239 -18.21 4.99 14.16
C LYS A 239 -17.44 3.75 14.63
N ALA A 240 -17.18 3.57 15.94
CA ALA A 240 -16.38 2.46 16.46
C ALA A 240 -17.09 1.11 16.26
N ASN A 241 -16.73 0.41 15.21
CA ASN A 241 -17.26 -0.91 14.86
C ASN A 241 -16.14 -1.92 14.65
N PRO A 242 -15.74 -2.71 15.67
CA PRO A 242 -14.67 -3.69 15.55
C PRO A 242 -14.96 -4.85 14.59
N ARG A 243 -16.21 -5.00 14.14
CA ARG A 243 -16.64 -6.05 13.22
C ARG A 243 -16.66 -5.60 11.76
N GLN A 244 -16.40 -4.32 11.49
CA GLN A 244 -16.29 -3.83 10.14
C GLN A 244 -15.07 -4.45 9.46
N GLU A 245 -15.22 -4.84 8.19
CA GLU A 245 -14.13 -5.36 7.38
C GLU A 245 -12.97 -4.37 7.32
N GLY A 246 -11.73 -4.89 7.40
CA GLY A 246 -10.51 -4.10 7.36
C GLY A 246 -10.11 -3.45 8.70
N THR A 247 -10.94 -3.51 9.75
CA THR A 247 -10.57 -2.94 11.07
C THR A 247 -9.39 -3.64 11.70
N GLY A 248 -9.14 -4.91 11.37
CA GLY A 248 -7.95 -5.65 11.79
C GLY A 248 -6.69 -5.36 10.98
N ALA A 249 -6.78 -4.64 9.86
CA ALA A 249 -5.62 -4.33 9.05
C ALA A 249 -4.53 -3.62 9.88
N ALA A 250 -3.27 -4.00 9.62
CA ALA A 250 -2.10 -3.45 10.32
C ALA A 250 -2.20 -3.49 11.87
N GLY A 251 -2.73 -4.61 12.40
CA GLY A 251 -2.84 -4.79 13.86
C GLY A 251 -3.79 -3.82 14.55
N GLY A 252 -4.87 -3.47 13.86
CA GLY A 252 -5.93 -2.58 14.32
C GLY A 252 -5.75 -1.12 13.93
N LEU A 253 -4.73 -0.78 13.14
CA LEU A 253 -4.57 0.58 12.61
C LEU A 253 -5.77 0.97 11.73
N GLY A 254 -6.34 0.02 10.95
CA GLY A 254 -7.58 0.22 10.21
C GLY A 254 -8.76 0.65 11.09
N PHE A 255 -8.91 0.04 12.29
CA PHE A 255 -9.90 0.46 13.26
C PHE A 255 -9.66 1.89 13.76
N ALA A 256 -8.39 2.24 14.05
CA ALA A 256 -8.05 3.57 14.51
C ALA A 256 -8.40 4.63 13.46
N PHE A 257 -8.06 4.42 12.19
CA PHE A 257 -8.42 5.33 11.11
C PHE A 257 -9.94 5.52 11.00
N LEU A 258 -10.70 4.43 10.90
CA LEU A 258 -12.16 4.48 10.74
C LEU A 258 -12.88 5.12 11.92
N THR A 259 -12.38 4.93 13.13
CA THR A 259 -13.05 5.39 14.36
C THR A 259 -12.73 6.84 14.69
N PHE A 260 -11.46 7.25 14.54
CA PHE A 260 -10.96 8.51 15.09
C PHE A 260 -10.66 9.58 14.03
N THR A 261 -10.80 9.24 12.76
CA THR A 261 -10.59 10.20 11.65
C THR A 261 -11.73 10.13 10.63
N ASP A 262 -11.67 10.97 9.59
CA ASP A 262 -12.57 10.87 8.45
C ASP A 262 -11.96 9.97 7.35
N ALA A 263 -11.70 8.72 7.72
CA ALA A 263 -11.07 7.74 6.84
C ALA A 263 -12.07 6.84 6.14
N GLN A 264 -11.69 6.46 4.90
CA GLN A 264 -12.33 5.40 4.12
C GLN A 264 -11.30 4.32 3.82
N LEU A 265 -11.64 3.05 4.09
CA LEU A 265 -10.82 1.91 3.64
C LEU A 265 -11.25 1.53 2.23
N GLU A 266 -10.28 1.46 1.34
CA GLU A 266 -10.50 1.14 -0.07
C GLU A 266 -9.40 0.21 -0.57
N SER A 267 -9.68 -0.53 -1.66
CA SER A 267 -8.62 -1.30 -2.31
C SER A 267 -7.49 -0.37 -2.78
N GLY A 268 -6.23 -0.77 -2.51
CA GLY A 268 -5.06 0.01 -2.87
C GLY A 268 -5.02 0.33 -4.35
N ILE A 269 -5.30 -0.65 -5.20
CA ILE A 269 -5.32 -0.44 -6.66
C ILE A 269 -6.42 0.55 -7.09
N LYS A 270 -7.60 0.54 -6.47
CA LYS A 270 -8.67 1.49 -6.77
C LYS A 270 -8.21 2.93 -6.52
N ILE A 271 -7.61 3.17 -5.35
CA ILE A 271 -7.06 4.49 -5.00
C ILE A 271 -6.05 4.94 -6.06
N VAL A 272 -5.09 4.08 -6.39
CA VAL A 272 -4.03 4.40 -7.34
C VAL A 272 -4.58 4.72 -8.73
N LEU A 273 -5.52 3.93 -9.24
CA LEU A 273 -6.12 4.14 -10.57
C LEU A 273 -6.89 5.46 -10.65
N GLU A 274 -7.61 5.83 -9.59
CA GLU A 274 -8.35 7.09 -9.50
C GLU A 274 -7.40 8.29 -9.38
N GLU A 275 -6.44 8.24 -8.46
CA GLU A 275 -5.49 9.34 -8.22
C GLU A 275 -4.58 9.60 -9.43
N THR A 276 -4.14 8.54 -10.12
CA THR A 276 -3.37 8.69 -11.36
C THR A 276 -4.23 9.12 -12.55
N ARG A 277 -5.55 9.17 -12.39
CA ARG A 277 -6.51 9.47 -13.46
C ARG A 277 -6.26 8.62 -14.71
N LEU A 278 -5.95 7.33 -14.49
CA LEU A 278 -5.57 6.43 -15.59
C LEU A 278 -6.62 6.39 -16.69
N GLU A 279 -7.89 6.46 -16.32
CA GLU A 279 -9.02 6.45 -17.24
C GLU A 279 -8.92 7.54 -18.32
N ASP A 280 -8.51 8.76 -17.95
CA ASP A 280 -8.40 9.88 -18.89
C ASP A 280 -7.36 9.63 -19.98
N TYR A 281 -6.33 8.86 -19.70
CA TYR A 281 -5.28 8.51 -20.66
C TYR A 281 -5.67 7.31 -21.52
N VAL A 282 -6.39 6.35 -20.94
CA VAL A 282 -6.81 5.11 -21.62
C VAL A 282 -7.85 5.38 -22.71
N LYS A 283 -8.74 6.35 -22.52
CA LYS A 283 -9.81 6.70 -23.47
C LYS A 283 -9.31 6.83 -24.92
N ASP A 284 -8.17 7.47 -25.10
CA ASP A 284 -7.61 7.79 -26.40
C ASP A 284 -6.42 6.87 -26.78
N ALA A 285 -6.14 5.83 -26.00
CA ALA A 285 -5.05 4.91 -26.28
C ALA A 285 -5.40 3.95 -27.43
N ASP A 286 -4.40 3.56 -28.22
CA ASP A 286 -4.50 2.48 -29.20
C ASP A 286 -4.19 1.13 -28.56
N LEU A 287 -3.35 1.12 -27.50
CA LEU A 287 -2.91 -0.04 -26.77
C LEU A 287 -2.66 0.34 -25.31
N VAL A 288 -3.05 -0.55 -24.39
CA VAL A 288 -2.72 -0.45 -22.97
C VAL A 288 -1.76 -1.58 -22.60
N ILE A 289 -0.67 -1.26 -21.93
CA ILE A 289 0.30 -2.23 -21.43
C ILE A 289 0.29 -2.19 -19.90
N THR A 290 0.20 -3.36 -19.28
CA THR A 290 0.23 -3.54 -17.84
C THR A 290 1.15 -4.70 -17.45
N GLY A 291 1.23 -5.03 -16.18
CA GLY A 291 1.99 -6.17 -15.66
C GLY A 291 2.35 -6.04 -14.20
N GLU A 292 3.03 -7.05 -13.72
CA GLU A 292 3.53 -7.17 -12.34
C GLU A 292 4.70 -8.17 -12.28
N GLY A 293 5.30 -8.36 -11.11
CA GLY A 293 6.40 -9.32 -10.93
C GLY A 293 6.03 -10.76 -11.28
N ARG A 294 4.77 -11.18 -11.01
CA ARG A 294 4.31 -12.53 -11.29
C ARG A 294 2.80 -12.55 -11.59
N LEU A 295 2.45 -12.98 -12.79
CA LEU A 295 1.06 -13.27 -13.17
C LEU A 295 0.69 -14.70 -12.76
N ASP A 296 -0.36 -14.84 -11.97
CA ASP A 296 -0.89 -16.10 -11.47
C ASP A 296 -2.42 -16.04 -11.28
N GLY A 297 -3.03 -17.12 -10.78
CA GLY A 297 -4.45 -17.16 -10.49
C GLY A 297 -4.93 -16.17 -9.42
N GLN A 298 -4.03 -15.61 -8.61
CA GLN A 298 -4.37 -14.56 -7.65
C GLN A 298 -4.47 -13.18 -8.31
N THR A 299 -3.85 -12.99 -9.47
CA THR A 299 -3.90 -11.72 -10.21
C THR A 299 -5.35 -11.31 -10.50
N VAL A 300 -6.23 -12.28 -10.82
CA VAL A 300 -7.65 -12.02 -11.09
C VAL A 300 -8.47 -11.62 -9.86
N MET A 301 -7.92 -11.76 -8.67
CA MET A 301 -8.58 -11.36 -7.42
C MET A 301 -8.50 -9.86 -7.12
N GLY A 302 -8.28 -9.03 -8.14
CA GLY A 302 -8.29 -7.56 -8.02
C GLY A 302 -6.93 -6.90 -7.91
N LYS A 303 -5.85 -7.59 -8.32
CA LYS A 303 -4.53 -6.97 -8.40
C LYS A 303 -4.43 -5.94 -9.53
N ALA A 304 -3.35 -5.16 -9.50
CA ALA A 304 -3.10 -4.03 -10.38
C ALA A 304 -3.33 -4.30 -11.88
N PRO A 305 -2.83 -5.40 -12.49
CA PRO A 305 -3.04 -5.63 -13.93
C PRO A 305 -4.52 -5.78 -14.32
N ILE A 306 -5.34 -6.38 -13.45
CA ILE A 306 -6.77 -6.55 -13.71
C ILE A 306 -7.53 -5.23 -13.56
N GLY A 307 -7.17 -4.39 -12.59
CA GLY A 307 -7.73 -3.05 -12.46
C GLY A 307 -7.52 -2.20 -13.72
N VAL A 308 -6.29 -2.23 -14.26
CA VAL A 308 -5.96 -1.57 -15.55
C VAL A 308 -6.76 -2.14 -16.70
N ALA A 309 -6.83 -3.49 -16.79
CA ALA A 309 -7.56 -4.17 -17.86
C ALA A 309 -9.06 -3.82 -17.84
N HIS A 310 -9.68 -3.76 -16.66
CA HIS A 310 -11.09 -3.37 -16.53
C HIS A 310 -11.35 -1.96 -17.06
N ILE A 311 -10.50 -0.96 -16.72
CA ILE A 311 -10.62 0.39 -17.27
C ILE A 311 -10.44 0.36 -18.80
N ALA A 312 -9.44 -0.34 -19.30
CA ALA A 312 -9.18 -0.42 -20.74
C ALA A 312 -10.37 -1.04 -21.51
N LYS A 313 -10.98 -2.06 -20.96
CA LYS A 313 -12.13 -2.75 -21.60
C LYS A 313 -13.41 -1.92 -21.62
N GLN A 314 -13.60 -0.98 -20.69
CA GLN A 314 -14.70 -0.01 -20.76
C GLN A 314 -14.65 0.83 -22.05
N TYR A 315 -13.44 1.06 -22.59
CA TYR A 315 -13.19 1.82 -23.81
C TYR A 315 -12.81 0.93 -25.01
N GLY A 316 -13.00 -0.40 -24.90
CA GLY A 316 -12.71 -1.34 -25.99
C GLY A 316 -11.23 -1.42 -26.37
N LYS A 317 -10.31 -1.04 -25.47
CA LYS A 317 -8.87 -0.99 -25.78
C LYS A 317 -8.23 -2.37 -25.61
N PRO A 318 -7.29 -2.75 -26.50
CA PRO A 318 -6.49 -3.95 -26.32
C PRO A 318 -5.52 -3.80 -25.15
N VAL A 319 -5.33 -4.91 -24.41
CA VAL A 319 -4.47 -4.96 -23.22
C VAL A 319 -3.43 -6.06 -23.35
N ILE A 320 -2.17 -5.73 -23.24
CA ILE A 320 -1.05 -6.69 -23.16
C ILE A 320 -0.40 -6.58 -21.78
N ALA A 321 -0.14 -7.72 -21.13
CA ALA A 321 0.56 -7.75 -19.87
C ALA A 321 1.97 -8.37 -19.99
N PHE A 322 2.93 -7.80 -19.25
CA PHE A 322 4.28 -8.35 -19.12
C PHE A 322 4.57 -8.67 -17.66
N ALA A 323 5.25 -9.80 -17.41
CA ALA A 323 5.54 -10.23 -16.05
C ALA A 323 6.92 -10.87 -15.93
N GLY A 324 7.53 -10.74 -14.74
CA GLY A 324 8.77 -11.44 -14.42
C GLY A 324 8.60 -12.96 -14.53
N ALA A 325 7.49 -13.50 -14.02
CA ALA A 325 7.13 -14.89 -14.12
C ALA A 325 5.63 -15.04 -14.46
N VAL A 326 5.26 -16.15 -15.09
CA VAL A 326 3.89 -16.50 -15.44
C VAL A 326 3.64 -17.95 -15.04
N THR A 327 2.60 -18.19 -14.27
CA THR A 327 2.19 -19.55 -13.87
C THR A 327 1.13 -20.12 -14.85
N GLN A 328 0.88 -21.41 -14.76
CA GLN A 328 -0.07 -22.08 -15.66
C GLN A 328 -1.51 -21.53 -15.51
N ASP A 329 -1.91 -21.15 -14.30
CA ASP A 329 -3.23 -20.60 -13.98
C ASP A 329 -3.41 -19.11 -14.33
N ALA A 330 -2.33 -18.42 -14.77
CA ALA A 330 -2.40 -17.05 -15.28
C ALA A 330 -3.31 -16.91 -16.52
N THR A 331 -3.63 -18.02 -17.20
CA THR A 331 -4.60 -18.03 -18.31
C THR A 331 -5.97 -17.48 -17.89
N ALA A 332 -6.33 -17.53 -16.61
CA ALA A 332 -7.52 -16.88 -16.08
C ALA A 332 -7.58 -15.37 -16.37
N CYS A 333 -6.43 -14.70 -16.48
CA CYS A 333 -6.35 -13.27 -16.77
C CYS A 333 -6.97 -12.90 -18.13
N ASN A 334 -6.97 -13.82 -19.11
CA ASN A 334 -7.59 -13.57 -20.40
C ASN A 334 -9.12 -13.37 -20.29
N ALA A 335 -9.78 -14.12 -19.41
CA ALA A 335 -11.21 -13.93 -19.14
C ALA A 335 -11.54 -12.62 -18.40
N HIS A 336 -10.51 -11.95 -17.84
CA HIS A 336 -10.63 -10.72 -17.06
C HIS A 336 -10.07 -9.49 -17.78
N GLY A 337 -9.95 -9.54 -19.11
CA GLY A 337 -9.66 -8.39 -19.96
C GLY A 337 -8.20 -8.20 -20.39
N ILE A 338 -7.30 -9.09 -20.02
CA ILE A 338 -5.94 -9.12 -20.58
C ILE A 338 -5.96 -9.95 -21.85
N ASP A 339 -5.79 -9.33 -23.03
CA ASP A 339 -5.86 -10.02 -24.32
C ASP A 339 -4.69 -10.97 -24.57
N ALA A 340 -3.49 -10.56 -24.13
CA ALA A 340 -2.28 -11.38 -24.21
C ALA A 340 -1.34 -11.05 -23.05
N PHE A 341 -0.54 -12.04 -22.63
CA PHE A 341 0.49 -11.81 -21.63
C PHE A 341 1.78 -12.56 -21.97
N PHE A 342 2.92 -12.03 -21.54
CA PHE A 342 4.25 -12.55 -21.85
C PHE A 342 5.13 -12.55 -20.61
N PRO A 343 5.85 -13.65 -20.31
CA PRO A 343 6.96 -13.60 -19.39
C PRO A 343 8.13 -12.85 -20.04
N ILE A 344 8.87 -12.07 -19.25
CA ILE A 344 10.04 -11.34 -19.75
C ILE A 344 11.32 -12.20 -19.80
N LEU A 345 11.28 -13.38 -19.17
CA LEU A 345 12.44 -14.31 -19.19
C LEU A 345 12.65 -14.88 -20.59
N ARG A 346 13.80 -14.57 -21.19
CA ARG A 346 14.15 -14.94 -22.57
C ARG A 346 15.09 -16.12 -22.69
N ARG A 347 15.66 -16.56 -21.56
CA ARG A 347 16.59 -17.70 -21.47
C ARG A 347 16.44 -18.37 -20.11
N ILE A 348 16.96 -19.59 -20.02
CA ILE A 348 17.11 -20.27 -18.73
C ILE A 348 18.11 -19.45 -17.91
N SER A 349 17.72 -19.05 -16.70
CA SER A 349 18.53 -18.27 -15.76
C SER A 349 18.18 -18.67 -14.33
N THR A 350 19.06 -18.35 -13.40
CA THR A 350 18.75 -18.44 -11.96
C THR A 350 17.80 -17.32 -11.55
N LEU A 351 17.11 -17.50 -10.43
CA LEU A 351 16.23 -16.45 -9.88
C LEU A 351 17.04 -15.16 -9.61
N GLN A 352 18.23 -15.29 -9.05
CA GLN A 352 19.10 -14.15 -8.76
C GLN A 352 19.46 -13.37 -10.03
N GLU A 353 19.88 -14.07 -11.10
CA GLU A 353 20.19 -13.42 -12.39
C GLU A 353 18.96 -12.79 -13.03
N ALA A 354 17.78 -13.42 -12.90
CA ALA A 354 16.54 -12.91 -13.45
C ALA A 354 16.06 -11.64 -12.74
N MET A 355 16.30 -11.54 -11.43
CA MET A 355 15.92 -10.40 -10.60
C MET A 355 16.95 -9.26 -10.63
N GLU A 356 18.14 -9.47 -11.18
CA GLU A 356 19.14 -8.40 -11.34
C GLU A 356 18.53 -7.26 -12.19
N PRO A 357 18.50 -6.00 -11.69
CA PRO A 357 17.78 -4.92 -12.35
C PRO A 357 18.16 -4.71 -13.82
N GLU A 358 19.44 -4.80 -14.16
CA GLU A 358 19.89 -4.62 -15.54
C GLU A 358 19.38 -5.74 -16.45
N ASN A 359 19.40 -6.99 -15.99
CA ASN A 359 18.89 -8.14 -16.74
C ASN A 359 17.37 -8.05 -16.92
N ALA A 360 16.64 -7.68 -15.86
CA ALA A 360 15.19 -7.52 -15.91
C ALA A 360 14.79 -6.39 -16.88
N ARG A 361 15.49 -5.25 -16.83
CA ARG A 361 15.31 -4.13 -17.74
C ARG A 361 15.51 -4.51 -19.19
N GLN A 362 16.64 -5.18 -19.50
CA GLN A 362 16.96 -5.63 -20.85
C GLN A 362 15.93 -6.65 -21.37
N ASN A 363 15.58 -7.64 -20.52
CA ASN A 363 14.59 -8.66 -20.86
C ASN A 363 13.20 -8.03 -21.13
N MET A 364 12.76 -7.08 -20.30
CA MET A 364 11.52 -6.34 -20.50
C MET A 364 11.53 -5.61 -21.84
N THR A 365 12.55 -4.81 -22.08
CA THR A 365 12.69 -4.00 -23.30
C THR A 365 12.63 -4.87 -24.56
N ASP A 366 13.40 -5.95 -24.58
CA ASP A 366 13.49 -6.83 -25.75
C ASP A 366 12.20 -7.64 -25.97
N THR A 367 11.53 -8.07 -24.90
CA THR A 367 10.27 -8.82 -25.00
C THR A 367 9.16 -7.93 -25.50
N VAL A 368 9.07 -6.70 -24.99
CA VAL A 368 8.10 -5.69 -25.43
C VAL A 368 8.31 -5.34 -26.89
N GLU A 369 9.55 -5.13 -27.33
CA GLU A 369 9.86 -4.87 -28.73
C GLU A 369 9.29 -5.96 -29.66
N GLN A 370 9.50 -7.23 -29.35
CA GLN A 370 9.03 -8.33 -30.18
C GLN A 370 7.49 -8.47 -30.15
N ALA A 371 6.87 -8.33 -28.97
CA ALA A 371 5.43 -8.36 -28.84
C ALA A 371 4.76 -7.22 -29.64
N LEU A 372 5.36 -6.02 -29.62
CA LEU A 372 4.84 -4.89 -30.35
C LEU A 372 5.04 -5.03 -31.87
N ARG A 373 6.19 -5.56 -32.31
CA ARG A 373 6.38 -5.91 -33.74
C ARG A 373 5.30 -6.85 -34.25
N LEU A 374 4.92 -7.85 -33.43
CA LEU A 374 3.81 -8.75 -33.77
C LEU A 374 2.45 -8.01 -33.81
N PHE A 375 2.19 -7.13 -32.85
CA PHE A 375 0.98 -6.31 -32.80
C PHE A 375 0.82 -5.39 -34.03
N LEU A 376 1.92 -4.91 -34.56
CA LEU A 376 1.96 -4.01 -35.71
C LEU A 376 1.86 -4.71 -37.09
N LEU A 377 1.86 -6.05 -37.13
CA LEU A 377 1.72 -6.82 -38.37
C LEU A 377 0.31 -6.79 -39.00
N LYS A 378 -0.57 -5.91 -38.53
CA LYS A 378 -1.95 -5.78 -39.01
C LYS A 378 -2.00 -5.25 -40.44
#